data_665486dc592f6bc1e5c5ba57dd498999
#
_entry.id   665486dc592f6bc1e5c5ba57dd498999
#
_cell.length_a   1.000
_cell.length_b   1.000
_cell.length_c   1.000
_cell.angle_alpha   90.00
_cell.angle_beta   90.00
_cell.angle_gamma   90.00
#
_symmetry.space_group_name_H-M   'P 1'
#
loop_
_entity.id
_entity.type
_entity.pdbx_description
1 polymer ?
#
loop_
_entity_poly.entity_id
_entity_poly.type
_entity_poly.pdbx_seq_one_letter_code
_entity_poly.pdbx_strand_id
1 'polypeptide(L)'
;FREATGMGIRLDGGTAYSGGVITRYYDSLLVKVTAWAPTPEKAISRMDRALREFRIRGVSTNIAFVENLLKHPTFLNYEYTTKFIDTSTDLFEFSKRRDRGTKVLNYIADITVNGHPETLDRLKPPSDLKSIRSPAATVEPGYGTRNLLDEKGPKAVANWMLEQKRLLLTDTTMRDGHQSLLATRMRSLDMINAAPFYSSKLPKLFSVECWGGATFDVAYRFLQECPWQRLRDIRAAMPNIMTQMLLRASNGVGYTNYPDNVVESFVKEAAKGIDVFRVFDSLNWVENMRVAMNAVLETNKICEASICYTGDILNPERAKYDLKYYVSMAKELEAAGAHILGLKDMAGLLKPAAATMLIKTLKTEIGIPI
;
A
#
# COMPACT_ATOMS: atom_id res chain seq x y z
N PHE A 1 18.88 -17.45 -4.43
CA PHE A 1 18.29 -16.18 -4.89
C PHE A 1 19.40 -15.15 -5.14
N ARG A 2 19.39 -14.52 -6.31
CA ARG A 2 20.30 -13.42 -6.66
C ARG A 2 19.51 -12.37 -7.40
N GLU A 3 19.60 -11.13 -6.95
CA GLU A 3 18.94 -9.96 -7.51
C GLU A 3 19.82 -9.29 -8.59
N ALA A 4 19.15 -8.63 -9.52
CA ALA A 4 19.79 -7.75 -10.49
C ALA A 4 19.83 -6.33 -9.91
N THR A 5 20.96 -5.67 -10.02
CA THR A 5 21.13 -4.28 -9.59
C THR A 5 21.68 -3.42 -10.73
N GLY A 6 21.76 -2.12 -10.54
CA GLY A 6 22.38 -1.20 -11.49
C GLY A 6 21.61 0.09 -11.68
N MET A 7 22.23 1.00 -12.45
CA MET A 7 21.66 2.31 -12.71
C MET A 7 20.27 2.21 -13.36
N GLY A 8 19.30 2.89 -12.77
CA GLY A 8 17.92 2.91 -13.23
C GLY A 8 17.13 1.63 -12.90
N ILE A 9 17.63 0.78 -12.01
CA ILE A 9 16.89 -0.36 -11.47
C ILE A 9 16.62 -0.10 -9.99
N ARG A 10 15.36 -0.18 -9.61
CA ARG A 10 14.90 -0.17 -8.23
C ARG A 10 14.25 -1.50 -7.91
N LEU A 11 14.57 -2.04 -6.76
CA LEU A 11 14.00 -3.27 -6.23
C LEU A 11 13.23 -2.96 -4.95
N ASP A 12 11.98 -3.37 -4.93
CA ASP A 12 11.17 -3.35 -3.71
C ASP A 12 11.00 -4.81 -3.28
N GLY A 13 11.72 -5.22 -2.24
CA GLY A 13 11.77 -6.60 -1.76
C GLY A 13 10.42 -7.04 -1.18
N GLY A 14 10.04 -8.27 -1.52
CA GLY A 14 8.92 -8.99 -0.91
C GLY A 14 9.41 -10.09 0.01
N THR A 15 8.98 -11.33 -0.25
CA THR A 15 9.29 -12.50 0.59
C THR A 15 10.55 -13.25 0.15
N ALA A 16 11.24 -12.80 -0.91
CA ALA A 16 12.36 -13.53 -1.49
C ALA A 16 13.70 -13.23 -0.82
N TYR A 17 14.36 -14.26 -0.35
CA TYR A 17 15.77 -14.25 0.07
C TYR A 17 16.35 -15.66 -0.08
N SER A 18 17.68 -15.79 -0.07
CA SER A 18 18.33 -17.10 -0.17
C SER A 18 18.00 -17.98 1.05
N GLY A 19 17.42 -19.15 0.82
CA GLY A 19 16.93 -20.03 1.87
C GLY A 19 15.50 -19.73 2.36
N GLY A 20 14.84 -18.69 1.83
CA GLY A 20 13.46 -18.36 2.15
C GLY A 20 12.48 -19.42 1.66
N VAL A 21 11.42 -19.65 2.42
CA VAL A 21 10.32 -20.54 2.06
C VAL A 21 9.17 -19.71 1.51
N ILE A 22 8.81 -19.94 0.26
CA ILE A 22 7.65 -19.30 -0.36
C ILE A 22 6.42 -20.14 -0.02
N THR A 23 5.58 -19.61 0.85
CA THR A 23 4.42 -20.36 1.34
C THR A 23 3.23 -20.23 0.39
N ARG A 24 2.34 -21.23 0.40
CA ARG A 24 1.06 -21.18 -0.34
C ARG A 24 -0.01 -20.32 0.36
N TYR A 25 0.24 -19.88 1.58
CA TYR A 25 -0.74 -19.15 2.40
C TYR A 25 -0.71 -17.63 2.17
N TYR A 26 0.40 -17.13 1.64
CA TYR A 26 0.59 -15.73 1.31
C TYR A 26 0.72 -15.54 -0.20
N ASP A 27 0.59 -14.30 -0.64
CA ASP A 27 0.83 -13.99 -2.05
C ASP A 27 2.28 -14.28 -2.43
N SER A 28 2.44 -14.64 -3.70
CA SER A 28 3.70 -15.08 -4.31
C SER A 28 4.64 -13.94 -4.70
N LEU A 29 4.43 -12.72 -4.21
CA LEU A 29 5.31 -11.60 -4.53
C LEU A 29 6.72 -11.83 -3.97
N LEU A 30 7.68 -12.07 -4.88
CA LEU A 30 9.09 -12.23 -4.52
C LEU A 30 9.79 -10.88 -4.41
N VAL A 31 9.73 -10.10 -5.46
CA VAL A 31 10.32 -8.77 -5.56
C VAL A 31 9.62 -7.99 -6.67
N LYS A 32 9.39 -6.70 -6.46
CA LYS A 32 8.93 -5.79 -7.49
C LYS A 32 10.15 -5.10 -8.11
N VAL A 33 10.29 -5.23 -9.42
CA VAL A 33 11.39 -4.63 -10.18
C VAL A 33 10.86 -3.44 -10.94
N THR A 34 11.47 -2.28 -10.77
CA THR A 34 11.17 -1.07 -11.52
C THR A 34 12.39 -0.64 -12.30
N ALA A 35 12.23 -0.43 -13.61
CA ALA A 35 13.27 0.12 -14.46
C ALA A 35 12.92 1.55 -14.87
N TRP A 36 13.88 2.46 -14.73
CA TRP A 36 13.78 3.85 -15.16
C TRP A 36 14.83 4.19 -16.21
N ALA A 37 14.44 4.94 -17.23
CA ALA A 37 15.35 5.55 -18.19
C ALA A 37 14.70 6.81 -18.80
N PRO A 38 15.50 7.68 -19.50
CA PRO A 38 14.95 8.87 -20.13
C PRO A 38 13.95 8.62 -21.27
N THR A 39 14.02 7.44 -21.90
CA THR A 39 13.05 7.02 -22.95
C THR A 39 12.48 5.65 -22.63
N PRO A 40 11.26 5.34 -23.09
CA PRO A 40 10.61 4.05 -22.87
C PRO A 40 11.44 2.87 -23.38
N GLU A 41 12.03 2.98 -24.58
CA GLU A 41 12.83 1.92 -25.19
C GLU A 41 14.05 1.58 -24.31
N LYS A 42 14.69 2.60 -23.74
CA LYS A 42 15.80 2.41 -22.80
C LYS A 42 15.34 1.80 -21.49
N ALA A 43 14.15 2.15 -21.01
CA ALA A 43 13.57 1.54 -19.81
C ALA A 43 13.25 0.05 -20.04
N ILE A 44 12.66 -0.29 -21.19
CA ILE A 44 12.39 -1.67 -21.62
C ILE A 44 13.69 -2.47 -21.71
N SER A 45 14.72 -1.91 -22.34
CA SER A 45 16.04 -2.57 -22.48
C SER A 45 16.69 -2.81 -21.10
N ARG A 46 16.57 -1.86 -20.14
CA ARG A 46 17.05 -2.04 -18.78
C ARG A 46 16.29 -3.11 -18.03
N MET A 47 14.96 -3.16 -18.19
CA MET A 47 14.13 -4.18 -17.59
C MET A 47 14.47 -5.57 -18.12
N ASP A 48 14.59 -5.74 -19.45
CA ASP A 48 14.97 -7.02 -20.06
C ASP A 48 16.34 -7.50 -19.55
N ARG A 49 17.33 -6.60 -19.46
CA ARG A 49 18.64 -6.92 -18.86
C ARG A 49 18.50 -7.36 -17.42
N ALA A 50 17.78 -6.59 -16.59
CA ALA A 50 17.61 -6.92 -15.17
C ALA A 50 16.94 -8.29 -14.99
N LEU A 51 15.85 -8.56 -15.70
CA LEU A 51 15.16 -9.84 -15.62
C LEU A 51 16.04 -11.02 -16.01
N ARG A 52 16.91 -10.86 -17.01
CA ARG A 52 17.88 -11.89 -17.43
C ARG A 52 18.99 -12.13 -16.40
N GLU A 53 19.34 -11.13 -15.60
CA GLU A 53 20.36 -11.23 -14.55
C GLU A 53 19.84 -11.88 -13.27
N PHE A 54 18.53 -11.87 -13.01
CA PHE A 54 17.94 -12.56 -11.88
C PHE A 54 18.25 -14.06 -11.90
N ARG A 55 18.57 -14.61 -10.74
CA ARG A 55 18.77 -16.04 -10.53
C ARG A 55 17.90 -16.52 -9.38
N ILE A 56 16.71 -16.97 -9.73
CA ILE A 56 15.72 -17.51 -8.80
C ILE A 56 15.57 -18.99 -9.11
N ARG A 57 15.80 -19.84 -8.09
CA ARG A 57 15.70 -21.28 -8.20
C ARG A 57 14.86 -21.82 -7.05
N GLY A 58 14.18 -22.94 -7.28
CA GLY A 58 13.32 -23.60 -6.31
C GLY A 58 11.84 -23.19 -6.40
N VAL A 59 11.51 -22.14 -7.14
CA VAL A 59 10.13 -21.71 -7.42
C VAL A 59 9.97 -21.31 -8.87
N SER A 60 8.77 -21.45 -9.43
CA SER A 60 8.41 -20.90 -10.72
C SER A 60 8.18 -19.40 -10.61
N THR A 61 8.54 -18.63 -11.65
CA THR A 61 8.39 -17.18 -11.69
C THR A 61 7.74 -16.75 -12.99
N ASN A 62 7.23 -15.52 -13.02
CA ASN A 62 6.67 -14.91 -14.21
C ASN A 62 7.72 -14.19 -15.11
N ILE A 63 9.02 -14.39 -14.87
CA ILE A 63 10.08 -13.71 -15.63
C ILE A 63 9.94 -13.98 -17.13
N ALA A 64 9.73 -15.24 -17.53
CA ALA A 64 9.61 -15.59 -18.95
C ALA A 64 8.40 -14.92 -19.63
N PHE A 65 7.29 -14.81 -18.92
CA PHE A 65 6.11 -14.07 -19.38
C PHE A 65 6.44 -12.59 -19.59
N VAL A 66 7.09 -11.94 -18.61
CA VAL A 66 7.46 -10.54 -18.72
C VAL A 66 8.49 -10.30 -19.83
N GLU A 67 9.46 -11.22 -20.02
CA GLU A 67 10.40 -11.17 -21.14
C GLU A 67 9.69 -11.23 -22.51
N ASN A 68 8.64 -12.07 -22.65
CA ASN A 68 7.82 -12.14 -23.87
C ASN A 68 7.05 -10.83 -24.07
N LEU A 69 6.41 -10.32 -23.03
CA LEU A 69 5.65 -9.07 -23.06
C LEU A 69 6.52 -7.89 -23.50
N LEU A 70 7.73 -7.75 -22.94
CA LEU A 70 8.65 -6.66 -23.27
C LEU A 70 9.14 -6.68 -24.74
N LYS A 71 8.99 -7.80 -25.44
CA LYS A 71 9.37 -7.97 -26.85
C LYS A 71 8.18 -7.96 -27.79
N HIS A 72 6.97 -8.02 -27.25
CA HIS A 72 5.78 -8.12 -28.08
C HIS A 72 5.57 -6.83 -28.88
N PRO A 73 5.32 -6.90 -30.20
CA PRO A 73 5.17 -5.71 -31.06
C PRO A 73 4.11 -4.73 -30.56
N THR A 74 2.94 -5.23 -30.17
CA THR A 74 1.86 -4.40 -29.60
C THR A 74 2.30 -3.63 -28.37
N PHE A 75 3.15 -4.21 -27.51
CA PHE A 75 3.70 -3.52 -26.36
C PHE A 75 4.72 -2.45 -26.76
N LEU A 76 5.60 -2.77 -27.69
CA LEU A 76 6.64 -1.85 -28.17
C LEU A 76 6.07 -0.66 -28.94
N ASN A 77 4.97 -0.86 -29.65
CA ASN A 77 4.28 0.18 -30.42
C ASN A 77 3.26 0.98 -29.60
N TYR A 78 3.10 0.66 -28.30
CA TYR A 78 2.11 1.31 -27.40
C TYR A 78 0.65 1.13 -27.84
N GLU A 79 0.33 0.04 -28.54
CA GLU A 79 -1.00 -0.28 -29.08
C GLU A 79 -1.82 -1.16 -28.13
N TYR A 80 -1.31 -1.43 -26.91
CA TYR A 80 -1.95 -2.31 -25.95
C TYR A 80 -3.15 -1.63 -25.25
N THR A 81 -4.14 -2.46 -24.97
CA THR A 81 -5.32 -2.11 -24.16
C THR A 81 -5.34 -2.94 -22.86
N THR A 82 -6.32 -2.71 -22.02
CA THR A 82 -6.53 -3.52 -20.80
C THR A 82 -6.79 -5.00 -21.09
N LYS A 83 -7.17 -5.36 -22.32
CA LYS A 83 -7.42 -6.74 -22.77
C LYS A 83 -6.20 -7.39 -23.42
N PHE A 84 -5.11 -6.66 -23.59
CA PHE A 84 -3.93 -7.14 -24.31
C PHE A 84 -3.41 -8.50 -23.80
N ILE A 85 -3.26 -8.65 -22.51
CA ILE A 85 -2.75 -9.89 -21.90
C ILE A 85 -3.74 -11.05 -22.12
N ASP A 86 -5.03 -10.78 -21.99
CA ASP A 86 -6.08 -11.81 -22.10
C ASP A 86 -6.25 -12.31 -23.55
N THR A 87 -5.92 -11.49 -24.54
CA THR A 87 -6.08 -11.81 -25.95
C THR A 87 -4.81 -12.31 -26.66
N SER A 88 -3.65 -12.18 -26.00
CA SER A 88 -2.34 -12.55 -26.58
C SER A 88 -1.82 -13.86 -25.98
N THR A 89 -2.21 -14.98 -26.57
CA THR A 89 -1.85 -16.33 -26.10
C THR A 89 -0.36 -16.64 -26.23
N ASP A 90 0.31 -16.04 -27.20
CA ASP A 90 1.75 -16.16 -27.46
C ASP A 90 2.63 -15.65 -26.33
N LEU A 91 2.10 -14.75 -25.48
CA LEU A 91 2.78 -14.30 -24.26
C LEU A 91 3.06 -15.45 -23.28
N PHE A 92 2.28 -16.53 -23.36
CA PHE A 92 2.37 -17.69 -22.48
C PHE A 92 3.13 -18.87 -23.10
N GLU A 93 3.70 -18.70 -24.27
CA GLU A 93 4.56 -19.70 -24.92
C GLU A 93 6.00 -19.57 -24.40
N PHE A 94 6.38 -20.45 -23.49
CA PHE A 94 7.69 -20.43 -22.85
C PHE A 94 8.64 -21.48 -23.45
N SER A 95 9.81 -21.03 -23.92
CA SER A 95 10.87 -21.95 -24.30
C SER A 95 11.44 -22.66 -23.09
N LYS A 96 11.56 -23.98 -23.13
CA LYS A 96 12.17 -24.77 -22.04
C LYS A 96 13.65 -24.44 -21.90
N ARG A 97 14.02 -23.77 -20.82
CA ARG A 97 15.44 -23.53 -20.51
C ARG A 97 16.13 -24.83 -20.13
N ARG A 98 17.28 -25.12 -20.73
CA ARG A 98 18.12 -26.28 -20.37
C ARG A 98 19.05 -25.90 -19.22
N ASP A 99 18.53 -25.88 -18.01
CA ASP A 99 19.31 -25.57 -16.78
C ASP A 99 19.48 -26.85 -15.95
N ARG A 100 20.73 -27.35 -15.88
CA ARG A 100 21.06 -28.54 -15.06
C ARG A 100 20.82 -28.30 -13.57
N GLY A 101 21.10 -27.10 -13.08
CA GLY A 101 20.87 -26.74 -11.68
C GLY A 101 19.39 -26.82 -11.30
N THR A 102 18.49 -26.35 -12.16
CA THR A 102 17.04 -26.47 -11.93
C THR A 102 16.59 -27.94 -11.93
N LYS A 103 17.17 -28.78 -12.81
CA LYS A 103 16.83 -30.23 -12.81
C LYS A 103 17.24 -30.92 -11.51
N VAL A 104 18.43 -30.62 -10.99
CA VAL A 104 18.90 -31.16 -9.70
C VAL A 104 18.03 -30.66 -8.56
N LEU A 105 17.68 -29.38 -8.53
CA LEU A 105 16.81 -28.83 -7.50
C LEU A 105 15.40 -29.39 -7.55
N ASN A 106 14.84 -29.60 -8.74
CA ASN A 106 13.54 -30.26 -8.90
C ASN A 106 13.57 -31.69 -8.36
N TYR A 107 14.63 -32.43 -8.64
CA TYR A 107 14.82 -33.78 -8.10
C TYR A 107 14.93 -33.77 -6.58
N ILE A 108 15.74 -32.87 -6.01
CA ILE A 108 15.85 -32.72 -4.55
C ILE A 108 14.51 -32.33 -3.93
N ALA A 109 13.79 -31.38 -4.56
CA ALA A 109 12.48 -30.94 -4.09
C ALA A 109 11.46 -32.08 -4.12
N ASP A 110 11.44 -32.85 -5.20
CA ASP A 110 10.56 -34.03 -5.33
C ASP A 110 10.82 -35.05 -4.22
N ILE A 111 12.09 -35.41 -4.00
CA ILE A 111 12.46 -36.30 -2.90
C ILE A 111 12.11 -35.72 -1.53
N THR A 112 12.29 -34.42 -1.33
CA THR A 112 12.00 -33.75 -0.05
C THR A 112 10.52 -33.74 0.27
N VAL A 113 9.68 -33.49 -0.74
CA VAL A 113 8.22 -33.34 -0.58
C VAL A 113 7.52 -34.69 -0.63
N ASN A 114 7.86 -35.51 -1.61
CA ASN A 114 7.20 -36.82 -1.88
C ASN A 114 7.91 -38.00 -1.21
N GLY A 115 9.12 -37.78 -0.71
CA GLY A 115 9.97 -38.80 -0.12
C GLY A 115 10.76 -39.57 -1.20
N HIS A 116 11.93 -40.08 -0.82
CA HIS A 116 12.68 -40.98 -1.69
C HIS A 116 12.08 -42.39 -1.59
N PRO A 117 11.89 -43.12 -2.70
CA PRO A 117 11.28 -44.45 -2.67
C PRO A 117 11.89 -45.41 -1.64
N GLU A 118 13.21 -45.31 -1.42
CA GLU A 118 13.93 -46.14 -0.45
C GLU A 118 13.79 -45.68 1.02
N THR A 119 13.11 -44.56 1.28
CA THR A 119 12.98 -43.98 2.64
C THR A 119 11.53 -43.66 3.01
N LEU A 120 10.56 -44.09 2.22
CA LEU A 120 9.14 -43.79 2.46
C LEU A 120 8.65 -44.30 3.82
N ASP A 121 9.21 -45.42 4.31
CA ASP A 121 8.82 -46.03 5.57
C ASP A 121 9.56 -45.46 6.80
N ARG A 122 10.44 -44.46 6.62
CA ARG A 122 11.15 -43.84 7.74
C ARG A 122 10.32 -42.74 8.39
N LEU A 123 10.30 -42.72 9.73
CA LEU A 123 9.68 -41.63 10.51
C LEU A 123 10.30 -40.28 10.13
N LYS A 124 9.45 -39.35 9.71
CA LYS A 124 9.88 -37.96 9.49
C LYS A 124 10.17 -37.31 10.83
N PRO A 125 11.29 -36.57 10.98
CA PRO A 125 11.53 -35.78 12.19
C PRO A 125 10.41 -34.73 12.38
N PRO A 126 9.98 -34.45 13.62
CA PRO A 126 9.01 -33.41 13.89
C PRO A 126 9.52 -32.06 13.39
N SER A 127 8.68 -31.30 12.73
CA SER A 127 9.03 -29.94 12.29
C SER A 127 8.95 -29.01 13.48
N ASP A 128 10.06 -28.72 14.12
CA ASP A 128 10.18 -27.71 15.19
C ASP A 128 10.14 -26.29 14.62
N LEU A 129 9.09 -25.95 13.91
CA LEU A 129 8.82 -24.57 13.56
C LEU A 129 8.33 -23.82 14.80
N LYS A 130 9.27 -23.38 15.62
CA LYS A 130 8.97 -22.44 16.69
C LYS A 130 8.51 -21.12 16.08
N SER A 131 7.26 -20.75 16.30
CA SER A 131 6.82 -19.39 15.97
C SER A 131 7.63 -18.40 16.80
N ILE A 132 8.30 -17.45 16.14
CA ILE A 132 8.95 -16.34 16.81
C ILE A 132 7.82 -15.50 17.39
N ARG A 133 7.58 -15.59 18.70
CA ARG A 133 6.68 -14.68 19.40
C ARG A 133 7.51 -13.47 19.82
N SER A 134 7.12 -12.29 19.37
CA SER A 134 7.66 -11.06 19.94
C SER A 134 7.30 -11.01 21.42
N PRO A 135 8.23 -10.64 22.31
CA PRO A 135 7.91 -10.47 23.72
C PRO A 135 6.82 -9.38 23.85
N ALA A 136 5.85 -9.61 24.70
CA ALA A 136 4.80 -8.63 24.95
C ALA A 136 5.43 -7.30 25.43
N ALA A 137 4.94 -6.19 24.90
CA ALA A 137 5.34 -4.89 25.41
C ALA A 137 4.77 -4.72 26.84
N THR A 138 5.65 -4.59 27.81
CA THR A 138 5.29 -4.43 29.23
C THR A 138 5.23 -2.98 29.69
N VAL A 139 5.44 -2.04 28.76
CA VAL A 139 5.50 -0.61 29.06
C VAL A 139 4.14 0.02 28.81
N GLU A 140 3.63 0.73 29.80
CA GLU A 140 2.39 1.50 29.69
C GLU A 140 2.44 2.49 28.52
N PRO A 141 1.33 2.66 27.80
CA PRO A 141 1.23 3.63 26.72
C PRO A 141 1.46 5.06 27.24
N GLY A 142 2.39 5.79 26.64
CA GLY A 142 2.55 7.22 26.91
C GLY A 142 1.41 8.06 26.31
N TYR A 143 1.35 9.34 26.67
CA TYR A 143 0.45 10.30 26.02
C TYR A 143 0.75 10.38 24.51
N GLY A 144 -0.28 10.23 23.69
CA GLY A 144 -0.17 10.26 22.24
C GLY A 144 -1.23 11.14 21.57
N THR A 145 -1.23 11.14 20.26
CA THR A 145 -2.11 11.98 19.43
C THR A 145 -3.60 11.64 19.58
N ARG A 146 -3.93 10.40 19.93
CA ARG A 146 -5.31 10.00 20.22
C ARG A 146 -5.84 10.71 21.47
N ASN A 147 -5.03 10.80 22.51
CA ASN A 147 -5.42 11.53 23.72
C ASN A 147 -5.72 12.99 23.41
N LEU A 148 -4.89 13.63 22.58
CA LEU A 148 -5.12 15.00 22.12
C LEU A 148 -6.45 15.16 21.37
N LEU A 149 -6.78 14.20 20.48
CA LEU A 149 -8.05 14.20 19.75
C LEU A 149 -9.26 14.04 20.67
N ASP A 150 -9.18 13.10 21.59
CA ASP A 150 -10.28 12.81 22.52
C ASP A 150 -10.54 13.97 23.50
N GLU A 151 -9.48 14.69 23.91
CA GLU A 151 -9.58 15.85 24.82
C GLU A 151 -10.05 17.12 24.11
N LYS A 152 -9.58 17.38 22.87
CA LYS A 152 -9.72 18.69 22.26
C LYS A 152 -10.52 18.69 20.94
N GLY A 153 -10.77 17.54 20.38
CA GLY A 153 -11.50 17.38 19.11
C GLY A 153 -10.69 17.65 17.85
N PRO A 154 -11.27 17.37 16.66
CA PRO A 154 -10.55 17.34 15.39
C PRO A 154 -9.99 18.71 14.95
N LYS A 155 -10.76 19.80 15.14
CA LYS A 155 -10.31 21.15 14.79
C LYS A 155 -9.09 21.58 15.61
N ALA A 156 -9.06 21.25 16.90
CA ALA A 156 -7.93 21.59 17.75
C ALA A 156 -6.68 20.77 17.38
N VAL A 157 -6.83 19.50 16.94
CA VAL A 157 -5.71 18.72 16.38
C VAL A 157 -5.18 19.37 15.10
N ALA A 158 -6.05 19.82 14.19
CA ALA A 158 -5.62 20.51 12.97
C ALA A 158 -4.85 21.80 13.30
N ASN A 159 -5.33 22.62 14.22
CA ASN A 159 -4.62 23.81 14.68
C ASN A 159 -3.27 23.46 15.33
N TRP A 160 -3.24 22.43 16.18
CA TRP A 160 -2.00 21.94 16.77
C TRP A 160 -0.98 21.49 15.70
N MET A 161 -1.44 20.90 14.59
CA MET A 161 -0.55 20.53 13.47
C MET A 161 0.10 21.78 12.84
N LEU A 162 -0.64 22.86 12.66
CA LEU A 162 -0.11 24.13 12.11
C LEU A 162 0.98 24.76 13.01
N GLU A 163 0.92 24.53 14.31
CA GLU A 163 1.90 25.05 15.28
C GLU A 163 3.19 24.22 15.33
N GLN A 164 3.18 22.98 14.74
CA GLN A 164 4.34 22.11 14.82
C GLN A 164 5.48 22.60 13.92
N LYS A 165 6.68 22.66 14.50
CA LYS A 165 7.91 22.99 13.76
C LYS A 165 8.63 21.76 13.20
N ARG A 166 8.27 20.58 13.70
CA ARG A 166 8.82 19.30 13.24
C ARG A 166 7.87 18.62 12.27
N LEU A 167 8.43 17.75 11.43
CA LEU A 167 7.64 16.88 10.59
C LEU A 167 6.86 15.86 11.45
N LEU A 168 5.57 15.73 11.19
CA LEU A 168 4.73 14.70 11.77
C LEU A 168 4.74 13.47 10.85
N LEU A 169 4.82 12.28 11.43
CA LEU A 169 4.95 11.04 10.67
C LEU A 169 3.71 10.16 10.87
N THR A 170 3.20 9.63 9.77
CA THR A 170 2.22 8.53 9.74
C THR A 170 2.92 7.26 9.31
N ASP A 171 2.78 6.19 10.10
CA ASP A 171 3.23 4.87 9.68
C ASP A 171 2.13 4.16 8.89
N THR A 172 2.49 3.54 7.77
CA THR A 172 1.54 2.84 6.87
C THR A 172 1.83 1.34 6.77
N THR A 173 2.71 0.81 7.59
CA THR A 173 3.09 -0.62 7.56
C THR A 173 1.88 -1.55 7.67
N MET A 174 0.92 -1.19 8.53
CA MET A 174 -0.27 -2.00 8.78
C MET A 174 -1.38 -1.85 7.73
N ARG A 175 -1.22 -1.00 6.70
CA ARG A 175 -2.16 -0.88 5.58
C ARG A 175 -1.44 -0.85 4.24
N ASP A 176 -0.89 0.28 3.80
CA ASP A 176 -0.33 0.42 2.44
C ASP A 176 1.00 -0.32 2.28
N GLY A 177 1.80 -0.39 3.32
CA GLY A 177 3.06 -1.13 3.29
C GLY A 177 2.84 -2.58 2.88
N HIS A 178 1.97 -3.31 3.56
CA HIS A 178 1.68 -4.70 3.18
C HIS A 178 0.74 -4.81 1.96
N GLN A 179 -0.11 -3.82 1.70
CA GLN A 179 -0.92 -3.79 0.48
C GLN A 179 -0.02 -3.75 -0.76
N SER A 180 1.01 -2.93 -0.74
CA SER A 180 1.91 -2.72 -1.88
C SER A 180 2.98 -3.79 -2.02
N LEU A 181 3.42 -4.41 -0.92
CA LEU A 181 4.55 -5.34 -0.89
C LEU A 181 4.17 -6.80 -0.68
N LEU A 182 3.04 -7.07 -0.03
CA LEU A 182 2.59 -8.43 0.32
C LEU A 182 1.18 -8.73 -0.23
N ALA A 183 0.73 -8.00 -1.24
CA ALA A 183 -0.63 -8.10 -1.80
C ALA A 183 -1.72 -8.12 -0.70
N THR A 184 -1.54 -7.30 0.33
CA THR A 184 -2.45 -7.16 1.48
C THR A 184 -2.57 -8.42 2.36
N ARG A 185 -1.61 -9.34 2.30
CA ARG A 185 -1.68 -10.65 2.99
C ARG A 185 -1.12 -10.65 4.43
N MET A 186 -0.97 -9.51 5.10
CA MET A 186 -0.57 -9.48 6.51
C MET A 186 -1.74 -9.90 7.41
N ARG A 187 -1.52 -10.86 8.31
CA ARG A 187 -2.54 -11.36 9.23
C ARG A 187 -2.79 -10.37 10.37
N SER A 188 -4.01 -10.39 10.92
CA SER A 188 -4.36 -9.61 12.11
C SER A 188 -3.45 -9.92 13.29
N LEU A 189 -3.09 -11.19 13.48
CA LEU A 189 -2.17 -11.61 14.56
C LEU A 189 -0.84 -10.87 14.52
N ASP A 190 -0.27 -10.69 13.32
CA ASP A 190 1.03 -10.03 13.15
C ASP A 190 0.94 -8.54 13.51
N MET A 191 -0.16 -7.88 13.12
CA MET A 191 -0.43 -6.48 13.47
C MET A 191 -0.67 -6.29 14.96
N ILE A 192 -1.49 -7.16 15.57
CA ILE A 192 -1.82 -7.11 17.01
C ILE A 192 -0.57 -7.35 17.86
N ASN A 193 0.33 -8.23 17.43
CA ASN A 193 1.59 -8.46 18.12
C ASN A 193 2.54 -7.24 18.06
N ALA A 194 2.50 -6.47 16.96
CA ALA A 194 3.32 -5.28 16.80
C ALA A 194 2.72 -4.03 17.48
N ALA A 195 1.40 -3.91 17.53
CA ALA A 195 0.71 -2.70 17.97
C ALA A 195 1.11 -2.19 19.39
N PRO A 196 1.35 -3.03 20.41
CA PRO A 196 1.80 -2.55 21.71
C PRO A 196 3.19 -1.87 21.67
N PHE A 197 4.05 -2.27 20.75
CA PHE A 197 5.36 -1.62 20.56
C PHE A 197 5.20 -0.22 19.96
N TYR A 198 4.29 -0.05 19.00
CA TYR A 198 3.93 1.28 18.50
C TYR A 198 3.44 2.16 19.64
N SER A 199 2.49 1.67 20.42
CA SER A 199 1.89 2.36 21.55
C SER A 199 2.91 2.84 22.59
N SER A 200 3.89 1.99 22.94
CA SER A 200 4.87 2.25 23.98
C SER A 200 6.15 2.93 23.48
N LYS A 201 6.62 2.59 22.27
CA LYS A 201 7.93 3.06 21.76
C LYS A 201 7.82 4.20 20.78
N LEU A 202 6.67 4.37 20.14
CA LEU A 202 6.43 5.37 19.11
C LEU A 202 5.24 6.31 19.41
N PRO A 203 5.02 6.76 20.66
CA PRO A 203 3.84 7.57 21.01
C PRO A 203 3.80 8.94 20.33
N LYS A 204 4.91 9.34 19.69
CA LYS A 204 5.03 10.62 18.96
C LYS A 204 4.63 10.52 17.48
N LEU A 205 4.23 9.36 16.99
CA LEU A 205 3.63 9.25 15.66
C LEU A 205 2.33 10.07 15.60
N PHE A 206 2.11 10.71 14.44
CA PHE A 206 0.86 11.41 14.20
C PHE A 206 -0.29 10.40 14.13
N SER A 207 -0.13 9.36 13.31
CA SER A 207 -1.12 8.29 13.18
C SER A 207 -0.46 6.99 12.71
N VAL A 208 -1.20 5.89 12.83
CA VAL A 208 -0.89 4.61 12.20
C VAL A 208 -2.03 4.28 11.23
N GLU A 209 -1.74 4.26 9.94
CA GLU A 209 -2.71 3.82 8.94
C GLU A 209 -2.76 2.29 8.94
N CYS A 210 -3.88 1.74 9.41
CA CYS A 210 -4.01 0.30 9.69
C CYS A 210 -5.23 -0.35 9.01
N TRP A 211 -6.06 0.42 8.32
CA TRP A 211 -7.33 -0.08 7.80
C TRP A 211 -7.77 0.62 6.50
N GLY A 212 -8.82 0.11 5.85
CA GLY A 212 -9.32 0.64 4.58
C GLY A 212 -8.57 0.10 3.36
N GLY A 213 -8.74 0.74 2.21
CA GLY A 213 -8.18 0.27 0.94
C GLY A 213 -8.58 -1.18 0.63
N ALA A 214 -7.63 -2.01 0.23
CA ALA A 214 -7.86 -3.43 -0.05
C ALA A 214 -7.87 -4.32 1.21
N THR A 215 -7.51 -3.78 2.38
CA THR A 215 -7.42 -4.57 3.63
C THR A 215 -8.75 -5.23 3.99
N PHE A 216 -9.88 -4.52 3.78
CA PHE A 216 -11.20 -5.03 4.09
C PHE A 216 -11.55 -6.26 3.25
N ASP A 217 -11.45 -6.15 1.93
CA ASP A 217 -11.76 -7.23 0.99
C ASP A 217 -10.82 -8.44 1.17
N VAL A 218 -9.53 -8.19 1.28
CA VAL A 218 -8.52 -9.26 1.41
C VAL A 218 -8.65 -10.01 2.74
N ALA A 219 -9.00 -9.33 3.83
CA ALA A 219 -9.24 -10.00 5.10
C ALA A 219 -10.35 -11.06 4.96
N TYR A 220 -11.46 -10.70 4.33
CA TYR A 220 -12.56 -11.65 4.09
C TYR A 220 -12.20 -12.74 3.08
N ARG A 221 -11.72 -12.37 1.90
CA ARG A 221 -11.60 -13.28 0.76
C ARG A 221 -10.44 -14.24 0.87
N PHE A 222 -9.33 -13.80 1.45
CA PHE A 222 -8.08 -14.56 1.39
C PHE A 222 -7.56 -14.97 2.77
N LEU A 223 -7.73 -14.13 3.78
CA LEU A 223 -7.24 -14.44 5.13
C LEU A 223 -8.29 -15.14 5.99
N GLN A 224 -9.57 -15.08 5.58
CA GLN A 224 -10.69 -15.60 6.34
C GLN A 224 -10.77 -14.97 7.74
N GLU A 225 -10.46 -13.69 7.81
CA GLU A 225 -10.49 -12.89 9.03
C GLU A 225 -11.58 -11.82 8.96
N CYS A 226 -12.15 -11.44 10.11
CA CYS A 226 -13.11 -10.34 10.17
C CYS A 226 -12.36 -8.99 10.23
N PRO A 227 -12.48 -8.11 9.21
CA PRO A 227 -11.80 -6.83 9.21
C PRO A 227 -12.27 -5.89 10.34
N TRP A 228 -13.51 -6.00 10.77
CA TRP A 228 -14.05 -5.25 11.90
C TRP A 228 -13.43 -5.70 13.23
N GLN A 229 -13.23 -7.00 13.42
CA GLN A 229 -12.53 -7.51 14.60
C GLN A 229 -11.07 -7.08 14.60
N ARG A 230 -10.40 -7.15 13.44
CA ARG A 230 -9.05 -6.61 13.27
C ARG A 230 -8.95 -5.16 13.74
N LEU A 231 -9.88 -4.31 13.33
CA LEU A 231 -9.90 -2.90 13.71
C LEU A 231 -10.04 -2.74 15.24
N ARG A 232 -10.95 -3.47 15.85
CA ARG A 232 -11.15 -3.43 17.31
C ARG A 232 -9.91 -3.87 18.08
N ASP A 233 -9.28 -4.94 17.63
CA ASP A 233 -8.12 -5.52 18.30
C ASP A 233 -6.87 -4.61 18.16
N ILE A 234 -6.65 -4.03 16.98
CA ILE A 234 -5.58 -3.03 16.79
C ILE A 234 -5.83 -1.82 17.68
N ARG A 235 -7.08 -1.31 17.72
CA ARG A 235 -7.45 -0.18 18.57
C ARG A 235 -7.21 -0.46 20.05
N ALA A 236 -7.56 -1.65 20.51
CA ALA A 236 -7.34 -2.07 21.90
C ALA A 236 -5.84 -2.18 22.24
N ALA A 237 -5.05 -2.71 21.30
CA ALA A 237 -3.60 -2.88 21.47
C ALA A 237 -2.79 -1.56 21.34
N MET A 238 -3.39 -0.52 20.74
CA MET A 238 -2.77 0.79 20.52
C MET A 238 -3.74 1.92 20.90
N PRO A 239 -3.97 2.17 22.18
CA PRO A 239 -5.02 3.09 22.65
C PRO A 239 -4.67 4.58 22.51
N ASN A 240 -3.40 4.95 22.44
CA ASN A 240 -2.90 6.33 22.57
C ASN A 240 -2.53 7.00 21.24
N ILE A 241 -2.35 6.27 20.15
CA ILE A 241 -2.01 6.83 18.83
C ILE A 241 -3.26 6.83 17.96
N MET A 242 -3.46 7.88 17.15
CA MET A 242 -4.54 7.91 16.19
C MET A 242 -4.40 6.81 15.15
N THR A 243 -5.48 6.08 14.91
CA THR A 243 -5.60 5.14 13.81
C THR A 243 -6.16 5.84 12.59
N GLN A 244 -5.67 5.45 11.43
CA GLN A 244 -6.06 6.04 10.16
C GLN A 244 -6.52 4.99 9.18
N MET A 245 -7.47 5.36 8.31
CA MET A 245 -7.90 4.53 7.19
C MET A 245 -7.93 5.29 5.86
N LEU A 246 -7.81 4.55 4.77
CA LEU A 246 -8.07 5.03 3.43
C LEU A 246 -9.54 4.75 3.07
N LEU A 247 -10.27 5.80 2.69
CA LEU A 247 -11.69 5.74 2.28
C LEU A 247 -11.84 6.26 0.84
N ARG A 248 -12.33 5.40 -0.05
CA ARG A 248 -12.49 5.72 -1.47
C ARG A 248 -13.81 6.43 -1.76
N ALA A 249 -14.03 7.58 -1.13
CA ALA A 249 -15.26 8.37 -1.31
C ALA A 249 -16.53 7.47 -1.26
N SER A 250 -17.42 7.60 -2.22
CA SER A 250 -18.65 6.77 -2.29
C SER A 250 -18.40 5.29 -2.57
N ASN A 251 -17.18 4.89 -2.97
CA ASN A 251 -16.83 3.48 -3.09
C ASN A 251 -16.47 2.85 -1.74
N GLY A 252 -16.35 3.63 -0.67
CA GLY A 252 -15.99 3.12 0.65
C GLY A 252 -14.67 2.36 0.63
N VAL A 253 -14.74 1.06 0.88
CA VAL A 253 -13.61 0.10 0.75
C VAL A 253 -13.78 -0.84 -0.45
N GLY A 254 -14.81 -0.60 -1.28
CA GLY A 254 -15.15 -1.39 -2.46
C GLY A 254 -14.59 -0.81 -3.77
N TYR A 255 -15.19 -1.23 -4.89
CA TYR A 255 -14.75 -0.90 -6.26
C TYR A 255 -15.86 -0.25 -7.10
N THR A 256 -17.05 -0.12 -6.54
CA THR A 256 -18.21 0.55 -7.15
C THR A 256 -18.81 1.49 -6.12
N ASN A 257 -19.58 2.49 -6.56
CA ASN A 257 -20.26 3.40 -5.64
C ASN A 257 -21.33 2.65 -4.85
N TYR A 258 -21.33 2.86 -3.55
CA TYR A 258 -22.40 2.45 -2.65
C TYR A 258 -23.45 3.54 -2.52
N PRO A 259 -24.71 3.20 -2.19
CA PRO A 259 -25.71 4.17 -1.77
C PRO A 259 -25.25 5.00 -0.56
N ASP A 260 -25.68 6.25 -0.49
CA ASP A 260 -25.26 7.20 0.53
C ASP A 260 -25.42 6.68 1.97
N ASN A 261 -26.58 6.08 2.26
CA ASN A 261 -26.87 5.51 3.57
C ASN A 261 -25.92 4.35 3.96
N VAL A 262 -25.37 3.63 2.98
CA VAL A 262 -24.38 2.57 3.22
C VAL A 262 -23.03 3.20 3.58
N VAL A 263 -22.61 4.25 2.85
CA VAL A 263 -21.38 5.00 3.14
C VAL A 263 -21.44 5.62 4.52
N GLU A 264 -22.56 6.27 4.86
CA GLU A 264 -22.79 6.88 6.18
C GLU A 264 -22.72 5.85 7.32
N SER A 265 -23.42 4.74 7.15
CA SER A 265 -23.45 3.66 8.15
C SER A 265 -22.06 3.03 8.33
N PHE A 266 -21.35 2.83 7.22
CA PHE A 266 -19.98 2.31 7.23
C PHE A 266 -19.02 3.24 7.97
N VAL A 267 -19.06 4.54 7.70
CA VAL A 267 -18.24 5.55 8.36
C VAL A 267 -18.55 5.61 9.86
N LYS A 268 -19.82 5.63 10.24
CA LYS A 268 -20.24 5.64 11.65
C LYS A 268 -19.74 4.41 12.41
N GLU A 269 -19.78 3.24 11.81
CA GLU A 269 -19.25 2.03 12.43
C GLU A 269 -17.71 2.04 12.50
N ALA A 270 -17.04 2.45 11.42
CA ALA A 270 -15.58 2.55 11.38
C ALA A 270 -15.03 3.58 12.39
N ALA A 271 -15.75 4.67 12.66
CA ALA A 271 -15.35 5.71 13.60
C ALA A 271 -15.24 5.23 15.06
N LYS A 272 -15.76 4.05 15.39
CA LYS A 272 -15.53 3.42 16.69
C LYS A 272 -14.08 3.00 16.91
N GLY A 273 -13.34 2.76 15.82
CA GLY A 273 -11.93 2.35 15.87
C GLY A 273 -10.98 3.22 15.06
N ILE A 274 -11.48 4.09 14.18
CA ILE A 274 -10.71 4.99 13.32
C ILE A 274 -10.84 6.43 13.81
N ASP A 275 -9.73 7.14 13.80
CA ASP A 275 -9.62 8.54 14.20
C ASP A 275 -9.42 9.50 13.03
N VAL A 276 -8.73 9.05 11.97
CA VAL A 276 -8.43 9.84 10.78
C VAL A 276 -8.95 9.11 9.55
N PHE A 277 -9.86 9.72 8.82
CA PHE A 277 -10.37 9.22 7.56
C PHE A 277 -9.74 9.97 6.41
N ARG A 278 -8.87 9.29 5.66
CA ARG A 278 -8.31 9.82 4.41
C ARG A 278 -9.28 9.54 3.28
N VAL A 279 -10.11 10.55 3.00
CA VAL A 279 -11.11 10.50 1.93
C VAL A 279 -10.47 10.98 0.62
N PHE A 280 -10.64 10.21 -0.44
CA PHE A 280 -10.20 10.61 -1.78
C PHE A 280 -11.10 10.06 -2.87
N ASP A 281 -11.10 10.73 -4.00
CA ASP A 281 -11.63 10.23 -5.27
C ASP A 281 -10.51 10.17 -6.31
N SER A 282 -10.41 9.07 -7.05
CA SER A 282 -9.32 8.86 -8.02
C SER A 282 -9.34 9.82 -9.20
N LEU A 283 -10.49 10.41 -9.49
CA LEU A 283 -10.70 11.41 -10.54
C LEU A 283 -10.72 12.84 -9.99
N ASN A 284 -10.49 13.01 -8.68
CA ASN A 284 -10.60 14.28 -7.98
C ASN A 284 -12.00 14.91 -8.10
N TRP A 285 -13.05 14.08 -8.09
CA TRP A 285 -14.42 14.56 -8.17
C TRP A 285 -14.97 14.83 -6.76
N VAL A 286 -14.96 16.11 -6.37
CA VAL A 286 -15.31 16.55 -5.01
C VAL A 286 -16.74 16.16 -4.65
N GLU A 287 -17.69 16.26 -5.58
CA GLU A 287 -19.09 15.87 -5.31
C GLU A 287 -19.21 14.40 -4.87
N ASN A 288 -18.41 13.50 -5.45
CA ASN A 288 -18.35 12.09 -5.04
C ASN A 288 -17.76 11.91 -3.63
N MET A 289 -16.96 12.88 -3.14
CA MET A 289 -16.36 12.84 -1.81
C MET A 289 -17.30 13.36 -0.72
N ARG A 290 -18.29 14.19 -1.05
CA ARG A 290 -19.12 14.94 -0.08
C ARG A 290 -19.85 14.05 0.91
N VAL A 291 -20.48 12.96 0.46
CA VAL A 291 -21.21 12.04 1.34
C VAL A 291 -20.28 11.45 2.40
N ALA A 292 -19.12 10.95 1.97
CA ALA A 292 -18.15 10.38 2.89
C ALA A 292 -17.56 11.44 3.84
N MET A 293 -17.24 12.64 3.34
CA MET A 293 -16.73 13.75 4.16
C MET A 293 -17.77 14.16 5.23
N ASN A 294 -19.02 14.37 4.83
CA ASN A 294 -20.11 14.74 5.75
C ASN A 294 -20.31 13.68 6.84
N ALA A 295 -20.32 12.40 6.44
CA ALA A 295 -20.43 11.30 7.39
C ALA A 295 -19.28 11.28 8.40
N VAL A 296 -18.04 11.58 7.99
CA VAL A 296 -16.89 11.70 8.89
C VAL A 296 -17.05 12.88 9.85
N LEU A 297 -17.47 14.04 9.35
CA LEU A 297 -17.66 15.25 10.16
C LEU A 297 -18.71 15.05 11.27
N GLU A 298 -19.75 14.26 11.01
CA GLU A 298 -20.77 13.88 12.01
C GLU A 298 -20.21 13.00 13.14
N THR A 299 -19.08 12.34 12.95
CA THR A 299 -18.51 11.40 13.95
C THR A 299 -17.54 12.05 14.93
N ASN A 300 -17.27 13.33 14.84
CA ASN A 300 -16.22 14.05 15.60
C ASN A 300 -14.83 13.45 15.39
N LYS A 301 -14.57 12.90 14.19
CA LYS A 301 -13.27 12.37 13.77
C LYS A 301 -12.62 13.29 12.74
N ILE A 302 -11.35 13.06 12.46
CA ILE A 302 -10.58 13.90 11.53
C ILE A 302 -10.92 13.49 10.09
N CYS A 303 -11.42 14.44 9.32
CA CYS A 303 -11.56 14.34 7.88
C CYS A 303 -10.29 14.88 7.20
N GLU A 304 -9.46 13.99 6.68
CA GLU A 304 -8.36 14.32 5.77
C GLU A 304 -8.86 14.11 4.35
N ALA A 305 -9.11 15.22 3.64
CA ALA A 305 -9.53 15.16 2.23
C ALA A 305 -8.30 15.26 1.32
N SER A 306 -8.15 14.30 0.40
CA SER A 306 -6.93 14.18 -0.40
C SER A 306 -7.15 14.49 -1.86
N ILE A 307 -6.24 15.27 -2.44
CA ILE A 307 -6.14 15.53 -3.88
C ILE A 307 -5.16 14.53 -4.50
N CYS A 308 -5.60 13.79 -5.51
CA CYS A 308 -4.73 12.95 -6.31
C CYS A 308 -3.90 13.83 -7.25
N TYR A 309 -2.58 13.81 -7.06
CA TYR A 309 -1.67 14.55 -7.93
C TYR A 309 -1.48 13.83 -9.24
N THR A 310 -1.57 14.58 -10.35
CA THR A 310 -1.33 14.09 -11.71
C THR A 310 -0.73 15.22 -12.58
N GLY A 311 -0.16 14.87 -13.73
CA GLY A 311 0.46 15.83 -14.62
C GLY A 311 1.83 16.33 -14.17
N ASP A 312 2.18 17.53 -14.61
CA ASP A 312 3.43 18.22 -14.25
C ASP A 312 3.17 19.72 -14.18
N ILE A 313 3.02 20.25 -12.98
CA ILE A 313 2.73 21.69 -12.75
C ILE A 313 3.86 22.62 -13.17
N LEU A 314 5.06 22.09 -13.45
CA LEU A 314 6.19 22.85 -13.93
C LEU A 314 6.20 22.98 -15.47
N ASN A 315 5.37 22.20 -16.17
CA ASN A 315 5.27 22.26 -17.61
C ASN A 315 4.14 23.18 -18.06
N PRO A 316 4.42 24.37 -18.62
CA PRO A 316 3.40 25.35 -19.03
C PRO A 316 2.49 24.87 -20.17
N GLU A 317 2.90 23.85 -20.92
CA GLU A 317 2.08 23.27 -21.99
C GLU A 317 0.96 22.36 -21.46
N ARG A 318 1.02 21.98 -20.17
CA ARG A 318 0.03 21.09 -19.53
C ARG A 318 -0.95 21.85 -18.66
N ALA A 319 -1.83 22.63 -19.28
CA ALA A 319 -2.75 23.53 -18.59
C ALA A 319 -3.86 22.85 -17.79
N LYS A 320 -4.21 21.57 -18.05
CA LYS A 320 -5.36 20.90 -17.43
C LYS A 320 -5.21 20.72 -15.91
N TYR A 321 -4.00 20.37 -15.47
CA TYR A 321 -3.68 20.10 -14.05
C TYR A 321 -2.56 21.03 -13.59
N ASP A 322 -2.80 22.32 -13.76
CA ASP A 322 -1.90 23.39 -13.37
C ASP A 322 -1.99 23.72 -11.87
N LEU A 323 -1.19 24.66 -11.41
CA LEU A 323 -1.19 25.07 -10.00
C LEU A 323 -2.54 25.66 -9.57
N LYS A 324 -3.25 26.36 -10.47
CA LYS A 324 -4.56 26.95 -10.16
C LYS A 324 -5.62 25.88 -9.93
N TYR A 325 -5.57 24.78 -10.70
CA TYR A 325 -6.43 23.63 -10.49
C TYR A 325 -6.31 23.08 -9.06
N TYR A 326 -5.08 22.86 -8.58
CA TYR A 326 -4.84 22.34 -7.23
C TYR A 326 -5.27 23.33 -6.13
N VAL A 327 -5.01 24.62 -6.32
CA VAL A 327 -5.43 25.67 -5.38
C VAL A 327 -6.96 25.75 -5.29
N SER A 328 -7.64 25.75 -6.44
CA SER A 328 -9.11 25.78 -6.47
C SER A 328 -9.72 24.59 -5.75
N MET A 329 -9.22 23.40 -6.02
CA MET A 329 -9.69 22.17 -5.39
C MET A 329 -9.40 22.13 -3.88
N ALA A 330 -8.22 22.60 -3.47
CA ALA A 330 -7.88 22.67 -2.05
C ALA A 330 -8.84 23.60 -1.27
N LYS A 331 -9.17 24.77 -1.83
CA LYS A 331 -10.16 25.69 -1.25
C LYS A 331 -11.56 25.07 -1.19
N GLU A 332 -11.95 24.34 -2.21
CA GLU A 332 -13.24 23.64 -2.23
C GLU A 332 -13.33 22.57 -1.15
N LEU A 333 -12.26 21.77 -0.95
CA LEU A 333 -12.20 20.74 0.09
C LEU A 333 -12.17 21.37 1.50
N GLU A 334 -11.45 22.48 1.69
CA GLU A 334 -11.48 23.23 2.94
C GLU A 334 -12.88 23.78 3.23
N ALA A 335 -13.54 24.39 2.24
CA ALA A 335 -14.91 24.91 2.37
C ALA A 335 -15.92 23.76 2.63
N ALA A 336 -15.65 22.55 2.15
CA ALA A 336 -16.44 21.35 2.45
C ALA A 336 -16.21 20.80 3.87
N GLY A 337 -15.32 21.40 4.68
CA GLY A 337 -15.10 21.08 6.08
C GLY A 337 -13.94 20.11 6.35
N ALA A 338 -13.05 19.88 5.38
CA ALA A 338 -11.85 19.09 5.63
C ALA A 338 -11.02 19.70 6.78
N HIS A 339 -10.54 18.87 7.69
CA HIS A 339 -9.63 19.26 8.76
C HIS A 339 -8.17 19.30 8.33
N ILE A 340 -7.81 18.44 7.37
CA ILE A 340 -6.46 18.27 6.83
C ILE A 340 -6.58 18.12 5.32
N LEU A 341 -5.70 18.76 4.57
CA LEU A 341 -5.53 18.52 3.14
C LEU A 341 -4.45 17.46 2.91
N GLY A 342 -4.78 16.36 2.23
CA GLY A 342 -3.80 15.39 1.79
C GLY A 342 -3.36 15.63 0.35
N LEU A 343 -2.07 15.52 0.06
CA LEU A 343 -1.55 15.42 -1.31
C LEU A 343 -1.18 13.97 -1.60
N LYS A 344 -1.92 13.33 -2.49
CA LYS A 344 -1.79 11.91 -2.80
C LYS A 344 -1.12 11.70 -4.16
N ASP A 345 0.17 11.41 -4.14
CA ASP A 345 0.93 11.11 -5.35
C ASP A 345 0.93 9.59 -5.62
N MET A 346 -0.15 9.08 -6.22
CA MET A 346 -0.34 7.64 -6.45
C MET A 346 0.63 7.04 -7.47
N ALA A 347 1.14 7.85 -8.38
CA ALA A 347 1.95 7.39 -9.52
C ALA A 347 3.43 7.82 -9.42
N GLY A 348 3.83 8.51 -8.36
CA GLY A 348 5.21 9.02 -8.19
C GLY A 348 5.57 10.12 -9.19
N LEU A 349 4.62 10.99 -9.53
CA LEU A 349 4.79 12.06 -10.53
C LEU A 349 5.28 13.38 -9.92
N LEU A 350 5.07 13.57 -8.63
CA LEU A 350 5.38 14.82 -7.94
C LEU A 350 6.89 14.97 -7.71
N LYS A 351 7.55 15.72 -8.56
CA LYS A 351 8.98 16.02 -8.48
C LYS A 351 9.27 16.97 -7.31
N PRO A 352 10.49 16.96 -6.73
CA PRO A 352 10.83 17.83 -5.58
C PRO A 352 10.59 19.32 -5.81
N ALA A 353 10.91 19.85 -6.99
CA ALA A 353 10.67 21.26 -7.33
C ALA A 353 9.15 21.55 -7.42
N ALA A 354 8.38 20.66 -8.05
CA ALA A 354 6.93 20.75 -8.13
C ALA A 354 6.29 20.67 -6.74
N ALA A 355 6.74 19.75 -5.89
CA ALA A 355 6.28 19.62 -4.51
C ALA A 355 6.54 20.90 -3.71
N THR A 356 7.73 21.46 -3.85
CA THR A 356 8.09 22.73 -3.18
C THR A 356 7.17 23.87 -3.61
N MET A 357 6.92 24.03 -4.91
CA MET A 357 6.02 25.06 -5.44
C MET A 357 4.59 24.83 -4.94
N LEU A 358 4.06 23.63 -5.12
CA LEU A 358 2.69 23.29 -4.74
C LEU A 358 2.43 23.52 -3.25
N ILE A 359 3.27 22.96 -2.38
CA ILE A 359 3.07 23.06 -0.92
C ILE A 359 3.23 24.49 -0.44
N LYS A 360 4.21 25.26 -0.94
CA LYS A 360 4.35 26.68 -0.57
C LYS A 360 3.11 27.48 -0.96
N THR A 361 2.61 27.30 -2.18
CA THR A 361 1.40 27.99 -2.63
C THR A 361 0.19 27.59 -1.81
N LEU A 362 -0.05 26.29 -1.61
CA LEU A 362 -1.20 25.83 -0.84
C LEU A 362 -1.18 26.38 0.60
N LYS A 363 -0.03 26.43 1.25
CA LYS A 363 0.11 27.00 2.61
C LYS A 363 -0.23 28.48 2.71
N THR A 364 -0.23 29.24 1.61
CA THR A 364 -0.66 30.63 1.59
C THR A 364 -2.13 30.83 1.20
N GLU A 365 -2.73 29.79 0.61
CA GLU A 365 -4.06 29.84 0.01
C GLU A 365 -5.16 29.19 0.85
N ILE A 366 -4.79 28.29 1.76
CA ILE A 366 -5.71 27.57 2.66
C ILE A 366 -5.27 27.71 4.12
N GLY A 367 -6.22 27.61 5.05
CA GLY A 367 -5.99 27.73 6.48
C GLY A 367 -5.82 26.40 7.23
N ILE A 368 -6.03 25.26 6.54
CA ILE A 368 -5.87 23.92 7.14
C ILE A 368 -4.48 23.35 6.90
N PRO A 369 -3.98 22.43 7.77
CA PRO A 369 -2.68 21.76 7.59
C PRO A 369 -2.67 20.83 6.35
N ILE A 370 -1.44 20.61 5.83
CA ILE A 370 -1.18 19.75 4.66
C ILE A 370 -0.32 18.57 5.09
#